data_5de6acb6fe1e3721fac1a9bead27129b
#
_entry.id   5de6acb6fe1e3721fac1a9bead27129b
#
_cell.length_a   1.000
_cell.length_b   1.000
_cell.length_c   1.000
_cell.angle_alpha   90.00
_cell.angle_beta   90.00
_cell.angle_gamma   90.00
#
_symmetry.space_group_name_H-M   'P 1'
#
loop_
_entity.id
_entity.type
_entity.pdbx_description
1 polymer ?
#
loop_
_entity_poly.entity_id
_entity_poly.type
_entity_poly.pdbx_seq_one_letter_code
_entity_poly.pdbx_strand_id
1 'polypeptide(L)'
;MLNPIQDIITAINKVLALQPNAAQVKVQVQLANQPKLGQFQSNVAMLLAKPWQKSPIDIANTLAEALNQDPIFTEVTASKPGFLNFSLARSYLDKQLNALRVDPRLGISGVAHPKTVVVDYSSPNIAKHMHIGHLRSTIIGDAISRLLTYCGDYVIRQNHIGDWGTQFGMLIEHLVDNDLNPNEIDLNHAYQTAKKRFDAEPDFAKKAKERVVALQAHETQTIDIWQNLVKASEAHFSEIYDSLGVLLDEADIRAESFYNPKLKPLIEALDAQGICHKDDGAKVLYLDAFKDRNGNHLPLIIQKSDGGFLYATTDLAALDFRIHELKANRIIYVVDARQEQHFAMVFAAANLIGWQTNNVDLDAVLFGMVLGENGKPYKTREGTTVPLESLITEAIQKATDMVRERHPDWSQEKLAPIAKAIAIGGLKYADLSNDRIKNYVFSFDRMLALDGNTAPYLQNAYVRIQSILRKADLSLLEASSGKIVIQSDIEIDLACHIAQFPKEIFAIRESLALHRLCHYLYKLASLYHQFYEHHPMLSAEPKDKASRLSLSVLTANILKQGLTILGIETIDFM
;
A
#
# COMPACT_ATOMS: atom_id res chain seq x y z
N MET A 1 -1.70 -24.33 -0.26
CA MET A 1 -2.32 -23.05 -0.66
C MET A 1 -3.29 -23.35 -1.78
N LEU A 2 -4.53 -22.96 -1.64
CA LEU A 2 -5.53 -23.10 -2.70
C LEU A 2 -5.17 -22.16 -3.85
N ASN A 3 -4.84 -22.70 -5.01
CA ASN A 3 -4.38 -21.90 -6.15
C ASN A 3 -4.64 -22.65 -7.47
N PRO A 4 -5.76 -22.39 -8.14
CA PRO A 4 -6.10 -23.05 -9.39
C PRO A 4 -4.99 -22.96 -10.45
N ILE A 5 -4.30 -21.84 -10.54
CA ILE A 5 -3.21 -21.66 -11.50
C ILE A 5 -2.04 -22.60 -11.17
N GLN A 6 -1.69 -22.76 -9.89
CA GLN A 6 -0.63 -23.68 -9.50
C GLN A 6 -1.04 -25.15 -9.72
N ASP A 7 -2.31 -25.48 -9.50
CA ASP A 7 -2.82 -26.81 -9.75
C ASP A 7 -2.79 -27.15 -11.25
N ILE A 8 -3.18 -26.20 -12.12
CA ILE A 8 -3.04 -26.33 -13.58
C ILE A 8 -1.55 -26.48 -13.97
N ILE A 9 -0.65 -25.65 -13.44
CA ILE A 9 0.80 -25.76 -13.68
C ILE A 9 1.30 -27.13 -13.26
N THR A 10 0.87 -27.64 -12.12
CA THR A 10 1.23 -28.97 -11.61
C THR A 10 0.74 -30.08 -12.55
N ALA A 11 -0.50 -29.99 -13.04
CA ALA A 11 -1.05 -30.93 -14.01
C ALA A 11 -0.25 -30.92 -15.32
N ILE A 12 0.08 -29.72 -15.85
CA ILE A 12 0.92 -29.60 -17.06
C ILE A 12 2.29 -30.23 -16.81
N ASN A 13 2.97 -29.91 -15.70
CA ASN A 13 4.30 -30.46 -15.40
C ASN A 13 4.28 -31.98 -15.24
N LYS A 14 3.23 -32.58 -14.67
CA LYS A 14 3.05 -34.04 -14.60
C LYS A 14 3.00 -34.66 -16.01
N VAL A 15 2.22 -34.06 -16.92
CA VAL A 15 2.13 -34.55 -18.31
C VAL A 15 3.46 -34.39 -19.03
N LEU A 16 4.16 -33.24 -18.86
CA LEU A 16 5.47 -33.00 -19.46
C LEU A 16 6.52 -34.00 -18.96
N ALA A 17 6.51 -34.37 -17.69
CA ALA A 17 7.46 -35.33 -17.11
C ALA A 17 7.32 -36.75 -17.73
N LEU A 18 6.18 -37.09 -18.30
CA LEU A 18 5.93 -38.37 -18.98
C LEU A 18 6.38 -38.35 -20.45
N GLN A 19 6.78 -37.20 -20.98
CA GLN A 19 7.20 -37.10 -22.38
C GLN A 19 8.70 -37.43 -22.57
N PRO A 20 9.07 -38.15 -23.63
CA PRO A 20 10.47 -38.56 -23.87
C PRO A 20 11.46 -37.41 -23.98
N ASN A 21 10.99 -36.24 -24.40
CA ASN A 21 11.77 -35.02 -24.60
C ASN A 21 11.37 -33.92 -23.59
N ALA A 22 11.29 -34.27 -22.29
CA ALA A 22 10.95 -33.34 -21.23
C ALA A 22 11.94 -32.15 -21.21
N ALA A 23 11.62 -31.11 -21.95
CA ALA A 23 12.36 -29.84 -21.87
C ALA A 23 11.96 -29.11 -20.59
N GLN A 24 12.94 -28.61 -19.84
CA GLN A 24 12.66 -27.73 -18.71
C GLN A 24 12.18 -26.37 -19.24
N VAL A 25 10.87 -26.21 -19.37
CA VAL A 25 10.24 -24.93 -19.71
C VAL A 25 9.52 -24.36 -18.49
N LYS A 26 9.60 -23.05 -18.30
CA LYS A 26 8.83 -22.36 -17.26
C LYS A 26 7.37 -22.27 -17.69
N VAL A 27 6.53 -23.18 -17.19
CA VAL A 27 5.10 -23.17 -17.47
C VAL A 27 4.46 -21.92 -16.87
N GLN A 28 3.71 -21.18 -17.71
CA GLN A 28 2.92 -20.03 -17.29
C GLN A 28 1.46 -20.27 -17.60
N VAL A 29 0.59 -19.92 -16.66
CA VAL A 29 -0.87 -20.00 -16.77
C VAL A 29 -1.45 -18.67 -16.33
N GLN A 30 -2.39 -18.15 -17.09
CA GLN A 30 -3.10 -16.90 -16.81
C GLN A 30 -4.59 -17.07 -17.08
N LEU A 31 -5.41 -16.08 -16.68
CA LEU A 31 -6.80 -15.99 -17.10
C LEU A 31 -6.88 -15.92 -18.63
N ALA A 32 -7.84 -16.58 -19.21
CA ALA A 32 -8.05 -16.56 -20.65
C ALA A 32 -8.53 -15.16 -21.11
N ASN A 33 -7.95 -14.68 -22.19
CA ASN A 33 -8.40 -13.42 -22.81
C ASN A 33 -9.79 -13.55 -23.44
N GLN A 34 -10.20 -14.76 -23.78
CA GLN A 34 -11.49 -15.11 -24.38
C GLN A 34 -12.19 -16.14 -23.50
N PRO A 35 -13.11 -15.74 -22.62
CA PRO A 35 -13.80 -16.64 -21.67
C PRO A 35 -14.54 -17.79 -22.34
N LYS A 36 -14.97 -17.62 -23.60
CA LYS A 36 -15.62 -18.67 -24.39
C LYS A 36 -14.73 -19.88 -24.70
N LEU A 37 -13.41 -19.73 -24.60
CA LEU A 37 -12.45 -20.81 -24.85
C LEU A 37 -12.04 -21.54 -23.57
N GLY A 38 -12.39 -21.04 -22.40
CA GLY A 38 -12.04 -21.57 -21.08
C GLY A 38 -11.73 -20.46 -20.09
N GLN A 39 -11.57 -20.80 -18.81
CA GLN A 39 -11.27 -19.83 -17.74
C GLN A 39 -9.78 -19.46 -17.70
N PHE A 40 -8.90 -20.39 -18.04
CA PHE A 40 -7.45 -20.21 -17.99
C PHE A 40 -6.79 -20.57 -19.32
N GLN A 41 -5.58 -20.05 -19.53
CA GLN A 41 -4.82 -20.23 -20.76
C GLN A 41 -3.33 -20.38 -20.48
N SER A 42 -2.64 -21.22 -21.29
CA SER A 42 -1.19 -21.35 -21.29
C SER A 42 -0.61 -21.34 -22.71
N ASN A 43 0.57 -20.75 -22.86
CA ASN A 43 1.35 -20.76 -24.10
C ASN A 43 2.45 -21.82 -24.10
N VAL A 44 2.42 -22.79 -23.19
CA VAL A 44 3.50 -23.77 -22.99
C VAL A 44 3.86 -24.53 -24.26
N ALA A 45 2.86 -24.87 -25.10
CA ALA A 45 3.11 -25.59 -26.38
C ALA A 45 3.97 -24.77 -27.37
N MET A 46 3.84 -23.44 -27.35
CA MET A 46 4.71 -22.57 -28.16
C MET A 46 6.17 -22.60 -27.69
N LEU A 47 6.38 -22.67 -26.36
CA LEU A 47 7.74 -22.76 -25.78
C LEU A 47 8.38 -24.12 -26.09
N LEU A 48 7.58 -25.18 -26.26
CA LEU A 48 8.04 -26.52 -26.57
C LEU A 48 8.25 -26.77 -28.07
N ALA A 49 7.77 -25.90 -28.96
CA ALA A 49 7.83 -26.10 -30.40
C ALA A 49 9.26 -26.34 -30.93
N LYS A 50 10.21 -25.53 -30.50
CA LYS A 50 11.62 -25.65 -30.90
C LYS A 50 12.31 -26.90 -30.28
N PRO A 51 12.20 -27.16 -28.97
CA PRO A 51 12.75 -28.39 -28.36
C PRO A 51 12.17 -29.67 -28.93
N TRP A 52 10.88 -29.70 -29.23
CA TRP A 52 10.23 -30.91 -29.73
C TRP A 52 10.21 -31.03 -31.26
N GLN A 53 10.69 -30.00 -31.99
CA GLN A 53 10.67 -29.93 -33.45
C GLN A 53 9.30 -30.26 -34.06
N LYS A 54 8.23 -29.79 -33.41
CA LYS A 54 6.82 -29.95 -33.81
C LYS A 54 6.11 -28.63 -33.88
N SER A 55 5.01 -28.58 -34.62
CA SER A 55 4.17 -27.37 -34.64
C SER A 55 3.55 -27.11 -33.26
N PRO A 56 3.44 -25.83 -32.81
CA PRO A 56 2.86 -25.53 -31.52
C PRO A 56 1.43 -26.07 -31.36
N ILE A 57 0.62 -26.07 -32.41
CA ILE A 57 -0.77 -26.55 -32.34
C ILE A 57 -0.83 -28.09 -32.18
N ASP A 58 0.09 -28.84 -32.80
CA ASP A 58 0.14 -30.31 -32.65
C ASP A 58 0.58 -30.67 -31.22
N ILE A 59 1.54 -29.92 -30.66
CA ILE A 59 1.94 -30.08 -29.26
C ILE A 59 0.77 -29.76 -28.33
N ALA A 60 0.06 -28.66 -28.59
CA ALA A 60 -1.10 -28.27 -27.79
C ALA A 60 -2.21 -29.33 -27.83
N ASN A 61 -2.49 -29.92 -28.99
CA ASN A 61 -3.45 -31.03 -29.10
C ASN A 61 -3.01 -32.25 -28.30
N THR A 62 -1.74 -32.68 -28.44
CA THR A 62 -1.20 -33.80 -27.66
C THR A 62 -1.27 -33.60 -26.16
N LEU A 63 -0.94 -32.37 -25.69
CA LEU A 63 -1.02 -32.03 -24.28
C LEU A 63 -2.48 -31.94 -23.81
N ALA A 64 -3.38 -31.39 -24.62
CA ALA A 64 -4.79 -31.29 -24.30
C ALA A 64 -5.44 -32.69 -24.11
N GLU A 65 -5.14 -33.63 -24.98
CA GLU A 65 -5.62 -35.04 -24.87
C GLU A 65 -5.17 -35.67 -23.54
N ALA A 66 -3.92 -35.51 -23.16
CA ALA A 66 -3.37 -36.02 -21.91
C ALA A 66 -3.97 -35.34 -20.69
N LEU A 67 -4.12 -33.99 -20.72
CA LEU A 67 -4.65 -33.18 -19.62
C LEU A 67 -6.13 -33.38 -19.40
N ASN A 68 -6.92 -33.76 -20.42
CA ASN A 68 -8.34 -34.10 -20.29
C ASN A 68 -8.59 -35.33 -19.40
N GLN A 69 -7.55 -36.09 -19.05
CA GLN A 69 -7.67 -37.20 -18.09
C GLN A 69 -7.58 -36.76 -16.64
N ASP A 70 -7.15 -35.51 -16.38
CA ASP A 70 -7.05 -34.98 -15.02
C ASP A 70 -8.44 -34.48 -14.55
N PRO A 71 -8.95 -34.96 -13.39
CA PRO A 71 -10.28 -34.60 -12.90
C PRO A 71 -10.46 -33.14 -12.50
N ILE A 72 -9.43 -32.34 -12.49
CA ILE A 72 -9.54 -30.89 -12.24
C ILE A 72 -10.15 -30.13 -13.42
N PHE A 73 -10.16 -30.74 -14.62
CA PHE A 73 -10.71 -30.15 -15.83
C PHE A 73 -12.04 -30.75 -16.23
N THR A 74 -12.94 -29.92 -16.72
CA THR A 74 -14.09 -30.36 -17.53
C THR A 74 -13.63 -30.53 -18.97
N GLU A 75 -12.79 -29.63 -19.46
CA GLU A 75 -12.31 -29.65 -20.83
C GLU A 75 -10.99 -28.90 -20.93
N VAL A 76 -10.05 -29.43 -21.73
CA VAL A 76 -8.84 -28.76 -22.17
C VAL A 76 -8.82 -28.76 -23.68
N THR A 77 -8.74 -27.59 -24.31
CA THR A 77 -8.74 -27.42 -25.76
C THR A 77 -7.47 -26.73 -26.23
N ALA A 78 -7.11 -26.99 -27.48
CA ALA A 78 -6.03 -26.30 -28.18
C ALA A 78 -6.60 -25.24 -29.14
N SER A 79 -6.00 -24.06 -29.18
CA SER A 79 -6.33 -23.02 -30.14
C SER A 79 -5.08 -22.41 -30.81
N LYS A 80 -5.23 -21.98 -32.08
CA LYS A 80 -4.10 -21.37 -32.82
C LYS A 80 -3.61 -20.10 -32.12
N PRO A 81 -2.29 -19.84 -32.13
CA PRO A 81 -1.23 -20.63 -32.77
C PRO A 81 -0.65 -21.80 -31.96
N GLY A 82 -1.19 -22.13 -30.78
CA GLY A 82 -0.72 -23.20 -29.89
C GLY A 82 -0.99 -22.87 -28.43
N PHE A 83 -2.11 -22.21 -28.15
CA PHE A 83 -2.59 -22.02 -26.78
C PHE A 83 -3.33 -23.26 -26.29
N LEU A 84 -3.09 -23.59 -25.02
CA LEU A 84 -3.96 -24.49 -24.25
C LEU A 84 -4.97 -23.65 -23.48
N ASN A 85 -6.23 -24.00 -23.58
CA ASN A 85 -7.32 -23.35 -22.85
C ASN A 85 -7.94 -24.38 -21.89
N PHE A 86 -8.18 -23.96 -20.65
CA PHE A 86 -8.61 -24.84 -19.56
C PHE A 86 -9.96 -24.41 -19.03
N SER A 87 -10.89 -25.35 -18.99
CA SER A 87 -12.17 -25.26 -18.30
C SER A 87 -12.13 -26.14 -17.04
N LEU A 88 -12.26 -25.51 -15.86
CA LEU A 88 -12.20 -26.22 -14.58
C LEU A 88 -13.49 -27.01 -14.31
N ALA A 89 -13.35 -28.17 -13.71
CA ALA A 89 -14.50 -28.98 -13.27
C ALA A 89 -15.23 -28.27 -12.12
N ARG A 90 -16.57 -28.28 -12.18
CA ARG A 90 -17.40 -27.68 -11.10
C ARG A 90 -17.10 -28.34 -9.75
N SER A 91 -16.91 -29.65 -9.69
CA SER A 91 -16.55 -30.39 -8.48
C SER A 91 -15.21 -29.95 -7.89
N TYR A 92 -14.26 -29.56 -8.73
CA TYR A 92 -12.99 -28.97 -8.28
C TYR A 92 -13.23 -27.59 -7.66
N LEU A 93 -14.00 -26.71 -8.32
CA LEU A 93 -14.35 -25.38 -7.80
C LEU A 93 -15.14 -25.48 -6.49
N ASP A 94 -16.11 -26.38 -6.40
CA ASP A 94 -16.87 -26.66 -5.17
C ASP A 94 -15.92 -26.99 -4.01
N LYS A 95 -14.95 -27.87 -4.24
CA LYS A 95 -13.95 -28.25 -3.22
C LYS A 95 -13.12 -27.05 -2.78
N GLN A 96 -12.63 -26.24 -3.73
CA GLN A 96 -11.83 -25.06 -3.44
C GLN A 96 -12.61 -24.02 -2.62
N LEU A 97 -13.82 -23.68 -3.06
CA LEU A 97 -14.64 -22.68 -2.38
C LEU A 97 -15.09 -23.11 -0.99
N ASN A 98 -15.46 -24.38 -0.81
CA ASN A 98 -15.84 -24.90 0.49
C ASN A 98 -14.66 -24.96 1.47
N ALA A 99 -13.43 -25.12 0.99
CA ALA A 99 -12.24 -24.99 1.81
C ALA A 99 -11.98 -23.53 2.22
N LEU A 100 -12.12 -22.58 1.27
CA LEU A 100 -11.98 -21.14 1.56
C LEU A 100 -13.07 -20.64 2.53
N ARG A 101 -14.30 -21.14 2.39
CA ARG A 101 -15.45 -20.74 3.22
C ARG A 101 -15.25 -20.97 4.71
N VAL A 102 -14.55 -22.04 5.07
CA VAL A 102 -14.30 -22.39 6.48
C VAL A 102 -12.96 -21.87 7.01
N ASP A 103 -12.13 -21.33 6.15
CA ASP A 103 -10.83 -20.76 6.54
C ASP A 103 -10.98 -19.28 6.92
N PRO A 104 -10.78 -18.90 8.20
CA PRO A 104 -10.89 -17.51 8.64
C PRO A 104 -9.85 -16.59 7.98
N ARG A 105 -8.79 -17.16 7.42
CA ARG A 105 -7.76 -16.43 6.69
C ARG A 105 -7.90 -16.50 5.17
N LEU A 106 -9.01 -17.01 4.66
CA LEU A 106 -9.35 -17.03 3.23
C LEU A 106 -8.25 -17.62 2.34
N GLY A 107 -7.64 -18.73 2.78
CA GLY A 107 -6.57 -19.41 2.05
C GLY A 107 -5.17 -18.81 2.25
N ILE A 108 -5.03 -17.77 3.05
CA ILE A 108 -3.73 -17.19 3.39
C ILE A 108 -3.13 -17.95 4.58
N SER A 109 -2.43 -19.05 4.29
CA SER A 109 -1.48 -19.61 5.25
C SER A 109 -0.36 -18.58 5.47
N GLY A 110 0.06 -18.31 6.70
CA GLY A 110 1.21 -17.44 6.94
C GLY A 110 2.40 -17.81 6.06
N VAL A 111 3.28 -16.85 5.77
CA VAL A 111 4.50 -17.12 5.01
C VAL A 111 5.37 -18.13 5.76
N ALA A 112 6.04 -19.02 5.01
CA ALA A 112 6.88 -20.06 5.61
C ALA A 112 8.07 -19.48 6.39
N HIS A 113 8.55 -18.30 5.98
CA HIS A 113 9.65 -17.57 6.60
C HIS A 113 9.21 -16.11 6.80
N PRO A 114 8.58 -15.78 7.95
CA PRO A 114 8.21 -14.42 8.29
C PRO A 114 9.45 -13.51 8.34
N LYS A 115 9.36 -12.34 7.73
CA LYS A 115 10.39 -11.31 7.80
C LYS A 115 10.05 -10.31 8.90
N THR A 116 11.06 -9.75 9.56
CA THR A 116 10.94 -8.50 10.30
C THR A 116 11.03 -7.37 9.27
N VAL A 117 9.94 -6.65 9.08
CA VAL A 117 9.81 -5.61 8.06
C VAL A 117 9.60 -4.26 8.74
N VAL A 118 10.50 -3.30 8.49
CA VAL A 118 10.29 -1.90 8.87
C VAL A 118 9.62 -1.19 7.70
N VAL A 119 8.52 -0.48 7.97
CA VAL A 119 7.84 0.37 6.99
C VAL A 119 7.89 1.80 7.49
N ASP A 120 8.66 2.64 6.79
CA ASP A 120 8.81 4.07 7.07
C ASP A 120 7.86 4.87 6.17
N TYR A 121 6.93 5.61 6.78
CA TYR A 121 5.90 6.32 6.03
C TYR A 121 5.31 7.50 6.80
N SER A 122 4.58 8.36 6.10
CA SER A 122 4.04 9.65 6.54
C SER A 122 5.12 10.72 6.69
N SER A 123 5.96 10.66 7.69
CA SER A 123 7.16 11.48 7.91
C SER A 123 6.92 13.00 7.73
N PRO A 124 5.93 13.59 8.42
CA PRO A 124 5.68 15.04 8.35
C PRO A 124 6.77 15.84 9.09
N ASN A 125 6.88 17.11 8.76
CA ASN A 125 7.73 18.04 9.50
C ASN A 125 6.93 18.74 10.60
N ILE A 126 7.53 18.86 11.78
CA ILE A 126 6.98 19.61 12.91
C ILE A 126 6.68 21.06 12.49
N ALA A 127 5.66 21.64 13.10
CA ALA A 127 5.20 23.02 12.86
C ALA A 127 4.75 23.34 11.42
N LYS A 128 4.48 22.31 10.63
CA LYS A 128 3.85 22.46 9.31
C LYS A 128 2.57 21.64 9.25
N HIS A 129 1.54 22.19 8.62
CA HIS A 129 0.35 21.39 8.34
C HIS A 129 0.68 20.23 7.41
N MET A 130 0.14 19.07 7.73
CA MET A 130 0.09 17.98 6.74
C MET A 130 -0.73 18.43 5.54
N HIS A 131 -0.32 18.04 4.36
CA HIS A 131 -0.98 18.38 3.11
C HIS A 131 -1.18 17.13 2.25
N ILE A 132 -1.87 17.27 1.12
CA ILE A 132 -2.22 16.16 0.24
C ILE A 132 -1.01 15.31 -0.20
N GLY A 133 0.20 15.88 -0.24
CA GLY A 133 1.41 15.11 -0.51
C GLY A 133 1.76 14.11 0.62
N HIS A 134 1.48 14.46 1.89
CA HIS A 134 1.65 13.54 3.01
C HIS A 134 0.57 12.44 3.01
N LEU A 135 -0.64 12.74 2.51
CA LEU A 135 -1.71 11.76 2.40
C LEU A 135 -1.23 10.50 1.66
N ARG A 136 -0.54 10.66 0.51
CA ARG A 136 -0.08 9.53 -0.29
C ARG A 136 0.86 8.60 0.48
N SER A 137 1.92 9.16 1.08
CA SER A 137 2.84 8.37 1.90
C SER A 137 2.10 7.65 3.01
N THR A 138 1.22 8.35 3.72
CA THR A 138 0.48 7.85 4.88
C THR A 138 -0.41 6.66 4.51
N ILE A 139 -1.28 6.78 3.50
CA ILE A 139 -2.23 5.71 3.15
C ILE A 139 -1.57 4.53 2.42
N ILE A 140 -0.55 4.77 1.61
CA ILE A 140 0.20 3.70 0.93
C ILE A 140 0.97 2.89 1.98
N GLY A 141 1.68 3.55 2.90
CA GLY A 141 2.44 2.89 3.96
C GLY A 141 1.56 2.11 4.93
N ASP A 142 0.42 2.68 5.32
CA ASP A 142 -0.57 2.00 6.17
C ASP A 142 -1.12 0.73 5.51
N ALA A 143 -1.52 0.81 4.24
CA ALA A 143 -2.02 -0.34 3.50
C ALA A 143 -0.95 -1.42 3.27
N ILE A 144 0.32 -1.04 3.03
CA ILE A 144 1.45 -1.99 2.96
C ILE A 144 1.65 -2.66 4.32
N SER A 145 1.63 -1.92 5.41
CA SER A 145 1.77 -2.46 6.76
C SER A 145 0.68 -3.48 7.09
N ARG A 146 -0.57 -3.17 6.76
CA ARG A 146 -1.71 -4.09 6.92
C ARG A 146 -1.58 -5.34 6.06
N LEU A 147 -1.17 -5.20 4.80
CA LEU A 147 -0.97 -6.31 3.88
C LEU A 147 0.10 -7.29 4.39
N LEU A 148 1.26 -6.76 4.77
CA LEU A 148 2.38 -7.58 5.25
C LEU A 148 2.04 -8.29 6.56
N THR A 149 1.38 -7.60 7.50
CA THR A 149 0.86 -8.19 8.73
C THR A 149 -0.15 -9.31 8.43
N TYR A 150 -1.08 -9.08 7.50
CA TYR A 150 -2.04 -10.11 7.08
C TYR A 150 -1.35 -11.32 6.45
N CYS A 151 -0.26 -11.13 5.72
CA CYS A 151 0.55 -12.22 5.16
C CYS A 151 1.36 -12.97 6.23
N GLY A 152 1.53 -12.42 7.44
CA GLY A 152 2.22 -13.06 8.56
C GLY A 152 3.65 -12.58 8.78
N ASP A 153 4.06 -11.44 8.20
CA ASP A 153 5.32 -10.78 8.52
C ASP A 153 5.23 -10.01 9.85
N TYR A 154 6.36 -9.83 10.53
CA TYR A 154 6.49 -8.97 11.71
C TYR A 154 6.75 -7.54 11.27
N VAL A 155 5.71 -6.70 11.26
CA VAL A 155 5.78 -5.32 10.77
C VAL A 155 6.05 -4.36 11.91
N ILE A 156 7.12 -3.58 11.77
CA ILE A 156 7.47 -2.44 12.62
C ILE A 156 7.19 -1.19 11.80
N ARG A 157 6.17 -0.42 12.18
CA ARG A 157 5.88 0.87 11.57
C ARG A 157 6.85 1.91 12.13
N GLN A 158 7.28 2.83 11.28
CA GLN A 158 8.06 3.99 11.70
C GLN A 158 7.57 5.26 11.02
N ASN A 159 7.49 6.32 11.82
CA ASN A 159 7.17 7.67 11.38
C ASN A 159 8.41 8.55 11.64
N HIS A 160 9.19 8.80 10.59
CA HIS A 160 10.43 9.57 10.67
C HIS A 160 10.12 11.06 10.59
N ILE A 161 9.64 11.62 11.70
CA ILE A 161 9.22 13.03 11.78
C ILE A 161 10.44 13.94 11.71
N GLY A 162 10.35 15.02 10.93
CA GLY A 162 11.34 16.07 10.86
C GLY A 162 11.19 17.04 12.03
N ASP A 163 11.90 16.81 13.12
CA ASP A 163 11.84 17.59 14.37
C ASP A 163 13.14 18.34 14.69
N TRP A 164 14.08 18.37 13.76
CA TRP A 164 15.41 18.94 13.98
C TRP A 164 15.86 19.88 12.85
N GLY A 165 16.86 20.74 13.14
CA GLY A 165 17.50 21.56 12.13
C GLY A 165 17.21 23.07 12.22
N THR A 166 17.69 23.84 11.22
CA THR A 166 17.64 25.32 11.19
C THR A 166 16.22 25.88 11.30
N GLN A 167 15.23 25.16 10.82
CA GLN A 167 13.83 25.57 10.91
C GLN A 167 13.34 25.73 12.35
N PHE A 168 13.88 24.93 13.28
CA PHE A 168 13.52 25.03 14.71
C PHE A 168 14.18 26.23 15.36
N GLY A 169 15.45 26.55 15.02
CA GLY A 169 16.10 27.76 15.53
C GLY A 169 15.30 29.01 15.19
N MET A 170 14.83 29.16 13.94
CA MET A 170 14.04 30.34 13.56
C MET A 170 12.66 30.39 14.22
N LEU A 171 11.98 29.21 14.36
CA LEU A 171 10.66 29.15 14.97
C LEU A 171 10.73 29.41 16.47
N ILE A 172 11.67 28.77 17.20
CA ILE A 172 11.87 28.97 18.63
C ILE A 172 12.25 30.45 18.92
N GLU A 173 13.17 31.04 18.12
CA GLU A 173 13.54 32.45 18.30
C GLU A 173 12.36 33.39 18.03
N HIS A 174 11.49 33.06 17.06
CA HIS A 174 10.28 33.83 16.82
C HIS A 174 9.30 33.77 18.00
N LEU A 175 9.15 32.58 18.61
CA LEU A 175 8.30 32.42 19.80
C LEU A 175 8.86 33.20 20.99
N VAL A 176 10.17 33.14 21.22
CA VAL A 176 10.85 33.87 22.30
C VAL A 176 10.75 35.38 22.11
N ASP A 177 11.05 35.90 20.91
CA ASP A 177 10.99 37.35 20.59
C ASP A 177 9.59 37.95 20.81
N ASN A 178 8.52 37.13 20.68
CA ASN A 178 7.14 37.60 20.76
C ASN A 178 6.36 37.05 21.99
N ASP A 179 7.04 36.37 22.91
CA ASP A 179 6.45 35.76 24.12
C ASP A 179 5.23 34.89 23.78
N LEU A 180 5.35 34.05 22.76
CA LEU A 180 4.26 33.18 22.24
C LEU A 180 4.31 31.79 22.86
N ASN A 181 3.13 31.30 23.26
CA ASN A 181 2.97 29.92 23.73
C ASN A 181 2.64 28.97 22.55
N PRO A 182 3.45 27.94 22.26
CA PRO A 182 3.21 26.99 21.17
C PRO A 182 1.83 26.33 21.18
N ASN A 183 1.23 26.15 22.36
CA ASN A 183 -0.07 25.48 22.52
C ASN A 183 -1.29 26.40 22.25
N GLU A 184 -1.06 27.71 22.07
CA GLU A 184 -2.13 28.71 21.95
C GLU A 184 -2.17 29.40 20.58
N ILE A 185 -1.29 29.00 19.67
CA ILE A 185 -1.11 29.66 18.37
C ILE A 185 -1.22 28.68 17.21
N ASP A 186 -1.50 29.21 16.02
CA ASP A 186 -1.33 28.47 14.77
C ASP A 186 0.18 28.35 14.47
N LEU A 187 0.71 27.14 14.69
CA LEU A 187 2.14 26.83 14.48
C LEU A 187 2.58 27.02 13.03
N ASN A 188 1.71 26.74 12.06
CA ASN A 188 2.03 26.92 10.64
C ASN A 188 2.14 28.41 10.29
N HIS A 189 1.26 29.26 10.82
CA HIS A 189 1.34 30.71 10.64
C HIS A 189 2.60 31.28 11.31
N ALA A 190 2.90 30.84 12.53
CA ALA A 190 4.13 31.21 13.23
C ALA A 190 5.38 30.81 12.45
N TYR A 191 5.40 29.58 11.88
CA TYR A 191 6.48 29.11 11.03
C TYR A 191 6.65 29.98 9.77
N GLN A 192 5.57 30.30 9.07
CA GLN A 192 5.62 31.14 7.86
C GLN A 192 6.13 32.57 8.20
N THR A 193 5.71 33.11 9.33
CA THR A 193 6.15 34.42 9.80
C THR A 193 7.63 34.41 10.19
N ALA A 194 8.05 33.40 10.95
CA ALA A 194 9.45 33.20 11.30
C ALA A 194 10.34 33.05 10.06
N LYS A 195 9.89 32.33 9.05
CA LYS A 195 10.60 32.14 7.78
C LYS A 195 10.75 33.45 7.00
N LYS A 196 9.70 34.28 6.92
CA LYS A 196 9.77 35.60 6.29
C LYS A 196 10.77 36.50 7.01
N ARG A 197 10.76 36.51 8.34
CA ARG A 197 11.73 37.27 9.15
C ARG A 197 13.18 36.76 8.93
N PHE A 198 13.36 35.43 8.90
CA PHE A 198 14.67 34.82 8.67
C PHE A 198 15.27 35.20 7.33
N ASP A 199 14.44 35.33 6.29
CA ASP A 199 14.87 35.70 4.93
C ASP A 199 15.11 37.23 4.78
N ALA A 200 14.40 38.06 5.57
CA ALA A 200 14.42 39.53 5.42
C ALA A 200 15.27 40.27 6.48
N GLU A 201 15.45 39.68 7.67
CA GLU A 201 16.07 40.34 8.83
C GLU A 201 17.41 39.66 9.20
N PRO A 202 18.58 40.19 8.80
CA PRO A 202 19.89 39.58 9.10
C PRO A 202 20.14 39.31 10.58
N ASP A 203 19.73 40.26 11.46
CA ASP A 203 19.89 40.10 12.91
C ASP A 203 19.05 38.96 13.47
N PHE A 204 17.81 38.81 13.01
CA PHE A 204 16.97 37.67 13.36
C PHE A 204 17.56 36.36 12.85
N ALA A 205 18.04 36.35 11.60
CA ALA A 205 18.69 35.17 11.02
C ALA A 205 19.93 34.73 11.81
N LYS A 206 20.70 35.68 12.36
CA LYS A 206 21.84 35.40 13.25
C LYS A 206 21.36 34.75 14.56
N LYS A 207 20.40 35.36 15.25
CA LYS A 207 19.82 34.84 16.49
C LYS A 207 19.22 33.43 16.29
N ALA A 208 18.50 33.22 15.18
CA ALA A 208 17.93 31.93 14.84
C ALA A 208 19.00 30.85 14.68
N LYS A 209 20.16 31.16 14.11
CA LYS A 209 21.32 30.24 14.04
C LYS A 209 21.93 29.98 15.41
N GLU A 210 22.06 31.01 16.25
CA GLU A 210 22.52 30.87 17.65
C GLU A 210 21.55 29.97 18.45
N ARG A 211 20.24 30.10 18.20
CA ARG A 211 19.21 29.26 18.80
C ARG A 211 19.35 27.78 18.40
N VAL A 212 19.76 27.48 17.15
CA VAL A 212 20.08 26.08 16.74
C VAL A 212 21.25 25.53 17.56
N VAL A 213 22.27 26.36 17.79
CA VAL A 213 23.44 25.97 18.62
C VAL A 213 23.00 25.72 20.07
N ALA A 214 22.14 26.59 20.63
CA ALA A 214 21.58 26.41 21.97
C ALA A 214 20.74 25.14 22.08
N LEU A 215 19.95 24.81 21.04
CA LEU A 215 19.20 23.57 20.96
C LEU A 215 20.14 22.34 20.97
N GLN A 216 21.20 22.40 20.18
CA GLN A 216 22.22 21.33 20.14
C GLN A 216 23.01 21.19 21.45
N ALA A 217 23.21 22.29 22.17
CA ALA A 217 23.85 22.32 23.47
C ALA A 217 22.89 21.94 24.64
N HIS A 218 21.66 21.59 24.34
CA HIS A 218 20.61 21.25 25.32
C HIS A 218 20.36 22.40 26.32
N GLU A 219 20.37 23.64 25.86
CA GLU A 219 20.04 24.80 26.70
C GLU A 219 18.57 24.65 27.17
N THR A 220 18.34 24.76 28.48
CA THR A 220 17.09 24.40 29.14
C THR A 220 15.86 25.07 28.53
N GLN A 221 15.88 26.38 28.41
CA GLN A 221 14.74 27.14 27.87
C GLN A 221 14.44 26.76 26.41
N THR A 222 15.47 26.58 25.60
CA THR A 222 15.34 26.20 24.19
C THR A 222 14.78 24.79 24.05
N ILE A 223 15.24 23.85 24.88
CA ILE A 223 14.72 22.44 24.90
C ILE A 223 13.27 22.42 25.35
N ASP A 224 12.88 23.15 26.38
CA ASP A 224 11.50 23.19 26.86
C ASP A 224 10.54 23.71 25.77
N ILE A 225 10.90 24.76 25.05
CA ILE A 225 10.09 25.28 23.95
C ILE A 225 10.04 24.27 22.79
N TRP A 226 11.17 23.65 22.45
CA TRP A 226 11.23 22.62 21.40
C TRP A 226 10.35 21.43 21.73
N GLN A 227 10.39 20.91 22.97
CA GLN A 227 9.55 19.80 23.41
C GLN A 227 8.05 20.14 23.31
N ASN A 228 7.66 21.36 23.67
CA ASN A 228 6.28 21.81 23.54
C ASN A 228 5.84 21.91 22.08
N LEU A 229 6.71 22.39 21.18
CA LEU A 229 6.45 22.42 19.73
C LEU A 229 6.27 21.01 19.15
N VAL A 230 7.13 20.08 19.53
CA VAL A 230 7.05 18.67 19.11
C VAL A 230 5.72 18.08 19.57
N LYS A 231 5.41 18.18 20.87
CA LYS A 231 4.19 17.63 21.46
C LYS A 231 2.91 18.20 20.83
N ALA A 232 2.85 19.50 20.59
CA ALA A 232 1.69 20.13 19.95
C ALA A 232 1.49 19.64 18.51
N SER A 233 2.59 19.46 17.77
CA SER A 233 2.52 18.97 16.38
C SER A 233 2.15 17.47 16.32
N GLU A 234 2.70 16.65 17.21
CA GLU A 234 2.36 15.22 17.32
C GLU A 234 0.89 15.01 17.63
N ALA A 235 0.30 15.81 18.53
CA ALA A 235 -1.12 15.78 18.81
C ALA A 235 -1.96 16.06 17.54
N HIS A 236 -1.57 17.08 16.76
CA HIS A 236 -2.25 17.39 15.49
C HIS A 236 -2.11 16.26 14.45
N PHE A 237 -0.94 15.62 14.35
CA PHE A 237 -0.77 14.46 13.45
C PHE A 237 -1.63 13.28 13.89
N SER A 238 -1.72 13.01 15.19
CA SER A 238 -2.56 11.95 15.74
C SER A 238 -4.03 12.14 15.38
N GLU A 239 -4.57 13.36 15.49
CA GLU A 239 -5.94 13.68 15.08
C GLU A 239 -6.20 13.38 13.60
N ILE A 240 -5.23 13.66 12.72
CA ILE A 240 -5.32 13.33 11.30
C ILE A 240 -5.26 11.82 11.08
N TYR A 241 -4.35 11.10 11.75
CA TYR A 241 -4.24 9.65 11.64
C TYR A 241 -5.51 8.94 12.14
N ASP A 242 -6.08 9.38 13.25
CA ASP A 242 -7.35 8.89 13.79
C ASP A 242 -8.52 9.16 12.83
N SER A 243 -8.54 10.34 12.24
CA SER A 243 -9.57 10.71 11.25
C SER A 243 -9.51 9.82 10.01
N LEU A 244 -8.30 9.49 9.57
CA LEU A 244 -8.05 8.59 8.44
C LEU A 244 -8.14 7.09 8.84
N GLY A 245 -8.13 6.74 10.12
CA GLY A 245 -8.05 5.35 10.59
C GLY A 245 -6.72 4.69 10.19
N VAL A 246 -5.61 5.41 10.34
CA VAL A 246 -4.23 4.95 10.08
C VAL A 246 -3.67 4.30 11.34
N LEU A 247 -2.80 3.31 11.19
CA LEU A 247 -2.25 2.54 12.32
C LEU A 247 -1.08 3.22 13.06
N LEU A 248 -0.57 4.36 12.54
CA LEU A 248 0.50 5.09 13.21
C LEU A 248 0.04 5.65 14.54
N ASP A 249 0.86 5.44 15.56
CA ASP A 249 0.69 5.99 16.89
C ASP A 249 2.02 6.59 17.44
N GLU A 250 1.99 7.10 18.67
CA GLU A 250 3.15 7.70 19.33
C GLU A 250 4.34 6.73 19.44
N ALA A 251 4.08 5.43 19.63
CA ALA A 251 5.13 4.41 19.75
C ALA A 251 5.89 4.18 18.44
N ASP A 252 5.29 4.52 17.30
CA ASP A 252 5.89 4.38 15.97
C ASP A 252 6.83 5.56 15.61
N ILE A 253 6.80 6.65 16.39
CA ILE A 253 7.61 7.85 16.10
C ILE A 253 9.09 7.54 16.33
N ARG A 254 9.91 7.81 15.31
CA ARG A 254 11.37 7.81 15.35
C ARG A 254 11.85 9.05 14.59
N ALA A 255 11.77 10.18 15.28
CA ALA A 255 12.07 11.49 14.72
C ALA A 255 13.59 11.66 14.40
N GLU A 256 13.94 12.68 13.62
CA GLU A 256 15.35 13.00 13.30
C GLU A 256 16.22 13.16 14.56
N SER A 257 15.68 13.78 15.61
CA SER A 257 16.37 13.99 16.89
C SER A 257 16.77 12.67 17.57
N PHE A 258 16.01 11.59 17.39
CA PHE A 258 16.33 10.27 17.93
C PHE A 258 17.70 9.77 17.44
N TYR A 259 18.10 10.13 16.23
CA TYR A 259 19.35 9.68 15.62
C TYR A 259 20.54 10.59 15.93
N ASN A 260 20.35 11.80 16.49
CA ASN A 260 21.42 12.74 16.78
C ASN A 260 22.60 12.13 17.55
N PRO A 261 22.39 11.36 18.63
CA PRO A 261 23.51 10.72 19.36
C PRO A 261 24.27 9.67 18.54
N LYS A 262 23.67 9.17 17.47
CA LYS A 262 24.23 8.10 16.61
C LYS A 262 25.05 8.66 15.43
N LEU A 263 24.88 9.96 15.07
CA LEU A 263 25.48 10.53 13.85
C LEU A 263 27.00 10.60 13.94
N LYS A 264 27.54 11.13 15.04
CA LYS A 264 29.00 11.26 15.22
C LYS A 264 29.69 9.88 15.31
N PRO A 265 29.21 8.92 16.14
CA PRO A 265 29.77 7.57 16.16
C PRO A 265 29.74 6.87 14.80
N LEU A 266 28.68 7.06 14.00
CA LEU A 266 28.58 6.51 12.66
C LEU A 266 29.71 7.04 11.76
N ILE A 267 29.92 8.37 11.71
CA ILE A 267 30.98 8.97 10.91
C ILE A 267 32.38 8.49 11.35
N GLU A 268 32.62 8.39 12.66
CA GLU A 268 33.88 7.89 13.20
C GLU A 268 34.12 6.41 12.81
N ALA A 269 33.08 5.59 12.82
CA ALA A 269 33.15 4.19 12.37
C ALA A 269 33.44 4.08 10.87
N LEU A 270 32.84 4.92 10.02
CA LEU A 270 33.08 4.94 8.58
C LEU A 270 34.49 5.45 8.24
N ASP A 271 34.99 6.44 8.98
CA ASP A 271 36.39 6.91 8.87
C ASP A 271 37.39 5.81 9.23
N ALA A 272 37.14 5.10 10.32
CA ALA A 272 38.01 4.01 10.78
C ALA A 272 38.05 2.83 9.76
N GLN A 273 36.99 2.64 9.01
CA GLN A 273 36.93 1.65 7.90
C GLN A 273 37.60 2.15 6.62
N GLY A 274 38.03 3.42 6.55
CA GLY A 274 38.66 3.99 5.37
C GLY A 274 37.68 4.24 4.19
N ILE A 275 36.38 4.29 4.48
CA ILE A 275 35.32 4.49 3.46
C ILE A 275 35.07 5.98 3.21
N CYS A 276 35.34 6.85 4.19
CA CYS A 276 35.16 8.28 4.08
C CYS A 276 36.31 8.95 3.33
N HIS A 277 35.96 9.90 2.47
CA HIS A 277 36.89 10.77 1.79
C HIS A 277 36.67 12.24 2.19
N LYS A 278 37.72 13.07 2.08
CA LYS A 278 37.59 14.51 2.24
C LYS A 278 37.49 15.18 0.86
N ASP A 279 36.46 16.01 0.69
CA ASP A 279 36.21 16.79 -0.52
C ASP A 279 35.76 18.20 -0.11
N ASP A 280 36.52 19.23 -0.49
CA ASP A 280 36.32 20.63 -0.08
C ASP A 280 36.05 20.83 1.43
N GLY A 281 36.74 20.05 2.27
CA GLY A 281 36.60 20.07 3.72
C GLY A 281 35.41 19.29 4.28
N ALA A 282 34.50 18.84 3.44
CA ALA A 282 33.39 17.94 3.79
C ALA A 282 33.85 16.47 3.84
N LYS A 283 33.13 15.62 4.59
CA LYS A 283 33.28 14.16 4.51
C LYS A 283 32.23 13.59 3.56
N VAL A 284 32.68 12.76 2.64
CA VAL A 284 31.85 12.24 1.56
C VAL A 284 32.09 10.73 1.36
N LEU A 285 31.07 10.05 0.79
CA LEU A 285 31.20 8.71 0.23
C LEU A 285 31.14 8.81 -1.30
N TYR A 286 32.09 8.19 -2.00
CA TYR A 286 32.06 8.05 -3.44
C TYR A 286 31.39 6.73 -3.82
N LEU A 287 30.33 6.81 -4.62
CA LEU A 287 29.49 5.71 -5.02
C LEU A 287 29.67 5.47 -6.52
N ASP A 288 30.21 4.32 -6.92
CA ASP A 288 30.59 4.04 -8.31
C ASP A 288 29.42 4.13 -9.31
N ALA A 289 28.21 3.83 -8.86
CA ALA A 289 27.01 3.89 -9.69
C ALA A 289 26.54 5.32 -9.99
N PHE A 290 27.01 6.34 -9.27
CA PHE A 290 26.52 7.71 -9.38
C PHE A 290 27.60 8.64 -9.91
N LYS A 291 27.38 9.14 -11.14
CA LYS A 291 28.32 10.03 -11.84
C LYS A 291 27.59 11.25 -12.39
N ASP A 292 28.30 12.37 -12.43
CA ASP A 292 27.82 13.58 -13.10
C ASP A 292 27.89 13.43 -14.64
N ARG A 293 27.44 14.47 -15.36
CA ARG A 293 27.44 14.48 -16.84
C ARG A 293 28.86 14.42 -17.45
N ASN A 294 29.89 14.71 -16.65
CA ASN A 294 31.29 14.69 -17.07
C ASN A 294 31.99 13.38 -16.71
N GLY A 295 31.28 12.44 -16.06
CA GLY A 295 31.81 11.15 -15.62
C GLY A 295 32.50 11.18 -14.25
N ASN A 296 32.48 12.31 -13.52
CA ASN A 296 32.99 12.39 -12.17
C ASN A 296 32.01 11.78 -11.18
N HIS A 297 32.51 11.18 -10.09
CA HIS A 297 31.65 10.65 -9.03
C HIS A 297 30.84 11.77 -8.38
N LEU A 298 29.54 11.53 -8.20
CA LEU A 298 28.68 12.37 -7.37
C LEU A 298 28.89 11.97 -5.91
N PRO A 299 29.45 12.88 -5.05
CA PRO A 299 29.69 12.54 -3.66
C PRO A 299 28.39 12.54 -2.87
N LEU A 300 28.18 11.50 -2.03
CA LEU A 300 27.20 11.55 -0.98
C LEU A 300 27.83 12.26 0.23
N ILE A 301 27.43 13.50 0.48
CA ILE A 301 27.96 14.28 1.60
C ILE A 301 27.34 13.75 2.89
N ILE A 302 28.17 13.30 3.83
CA ILE A 302 27.77 12.77 5.13
C ILE A 302 28.13 13.71 6.30
N GLN A 303 29.05 14.65 6.10
CA GLN A 303 29.33 15.73 7.05
C GLN A 303 29.84 16.94 6.29
N LYS A 304 29.30 18.12 6.60
CA LYS A 304 29.74 19.40 6.02
C LYS A 304 31.10 19.79 6.55
N SER A 305 31.75 20.74 5.87
CA SER A 305 33.04 21.33 6.28
C SER A 305 32.98 22.07 7.63
N ASP A 306 31.80 22.57 8.03
CA ASP A 306 31.54 23.18 9.35
C ASP A 306 31.22 22.17 10.45
N GLY A 307 31.28 20.87 10.15
CA GLY A 307 30.97 19.78 11.07
C GLY A 307 29.48 19.38 11.15
N GLY A 308 28.60 20.13 10.49
CA GLY A 308 27.15 19.86 10.46
C GLY A 308 26.79 18.56 9.71
N PHE A 309 25.72 17.90 10.13
CA PHE A 309 25.20 16.70 9.48
C PHE A 309 24.11 17.04 8.47
N LEU A 310 23.84 16.11 7.56
CA LEU A 310 22.86 16.23 6.48
C LEU A 310 21.82 15.11 6.57
N TYR A 311 20.74 15.23 5.82
CA TYR A 311 19.70 14.19 5.72
C TYR A 311 20.29 12.79 5.41
N ALA A 312 21.28 12.71 4.51
CA ALA A 312 21.94 11.45 4.20
C ALA A 312 22.58 10.78 5.43
N THR A 313 23.13 11.56 6.35
CA THR A 313 23.72 11.02 7.60
C THR A 313 22.67 10.48 8.53
N THR A 314 21.55 11.20 8.67
CA THR A 314 20.40 10.77 9.49
C THR A 314 19.77 9.50 8.89
N ASP A 315 19.61 9.43 7.57
CA ASP A 315 19.08 8.25 6.89
C ASP A 315 19.99 7.02 7.01
N LEU A 316 21.32 7.22 6.93
CA LEU A 316 22.28 6.14 7.21
C LEU A 316 22.22 5.69 8.66
N ALA A 317 22.10 6.60 9.62
CA ALA A 317 21.94 6.24 11.03
C ALA A 317 20.60 5.52 11.29
N ALA A 318 19.55 5.90 10.58
CA ALA A 318 18.27 5.21 10.63
C ALA A 318 18.35 3.78 10.03
N LEU A 319 19.07 3.60 8.91
CA LEU A 319 19.34 2.28 8.35
C LEU A 319 20.14 1.40 9.30
N ASP A 320 21.21 1.94 9.88
CA ASP A 320 22.03 1.23 10.88
C ASP A 320 21.17 0.72 12.03
N PHE A 321 20.36 1.59 12.62
CA PHE A 321 19.42 1.24 13.69
C PHE A 321 18.43 0.15 13.26
N ARG A 322 17.84 0.27 12.10
CA ARG A 322 16.84 -0.68 11.56
C ARG A 322 17.45 -2.06 11.31
N ILE A 323 18.65 -2.09 10.74
CA ILE A 323 19.34 -3.35 10.43
C ILE A 323 19.90 -4.00 11.70
N HIS A 324 20.63 -3.24 12.53
CA HIS A 324 21.43 -3.81 13.60
C HIS A 324 20.71 -3.87 14.95
N GLU A 325 19.82 -2.92 15.27
CA GLU A 325 19.07 -2.93 16.53
C GLU A 325 17.69 -3.59 16.36
N LEU A 326 16.92 -3.22 15.32
CA LEU A 326 15.60 -3.82 15.06
C LEU A 326 15.68 -5.18 14.34
N LYS A 327 16.87 -5.59 13.84
CA LYS A 327 17.08 -6.85 13.12
C LYS A 327 16.16 -7.00 11.91
N ALA A 328 15.89 -5.91 11.20
CA ALA A 328 15.04 -5.91 10.03
C ALA A 328 15.66 -6.75 8.88
N ASN A 329 14.82 -7.60 8.28
CA ASN A 329 15.17 -8.34 7.07
C ASN A 329 14.69 -7.61 5.79
N ARG A 330 13.77 -6.66 5.94
CA ARG A 330 13.27 -5.82 4.87
C ARG A 330 12.97 -4.43 5.41
N ILE A 331 13.38 -3.39 4.69
CA ILE A 331 13.11 -2.00 5.05
C ILE A 331 12.47 -1.32 3.85
N ILE A 332 11.29 -0.74 4.07
CA ILE A 332 10.47 -0.14 3.03
C ILE A 332 10.31 1.35 3.35
N TYR A 333 10.76 2.20 2.44
CA TYR A 333 10.57 3.65 2.51
C TYR A 333 9.46 4.07 1.54
N VAL A 334 8.39 4.69 2.05
CA VAL A 334 7.27 5.16 1.23
C VAL A 334 7.42 6.66 0.99
N VAL A 335 8.01 7.03 -0.14
CA VAL A 335 8.52 8.38 -0.39
C VAL A 335 8.12 8.93 -1.76
N ASP A 336 8.11 10.27 -1.88
CA ASP A 336 7.87 10.97 -3.15
C ASP A 336 8.94 10.61 -4.19
N ALA A 337 8.54 10.42 -5.45
CA ALA A 337 9.44 10.07 -6.56
C ALA A 337 10.61 11.07 -6.74
N ARG A 338 10.48 12.30 -6.26
CA ARG A 338 11.58 13.30 -6.26
C ARG A 338 12.74 12.90 -5.35
N GLN A 339 12.53 11.99 -4.39
CA GLN A 339 13.55 11.47 -3.47
C GLN A 339 14.23 10.19 -3.99
N GLU A 340 13.89 9.71 -5.20
CA GLU A 340 14.41 8.47 -5.78
C GLU A 340 15.94 8.42 -5.78
N GLN A 341 16.59 9.46 -6.29
CA GLN A 341 18.06 9.53 -6.35
C GLN A 341 18.68 9.51 -4.95
N HIS A 342 18.09 10.23 -3.99
CA HIS A 342 18.57 10.27 -2.62
C HIS A 342 18.58 8.87 -1.99
N PHE A 343 17.45 8.15 -2.01
CA PHE A 343 17.39 6.80 -1.45
C PHE A 343 18.23 5.80 -2.23
N ALA A 344 18.34 5.93 -3.55
CA ALA A 344 19.24 5.10 -4.33
C ALA A 344 20.70 5.29 -3.89
N MET A 345 21.14 6.51 -3.57
CA MET A 345 22.48 6.79 -3.04
C MET A 345 22.64 6.27 -1.60
N VAL A 346 21.65 6.42 -0.74
CA VAL A 346 21.68 5.87 0.63
C VAL A 346 21.78 4.35 0.63
N PHE A 347 21.03 3.67 -0.24
CA PHE A 347 21.12 2.19 -0.39
C PHE A 347 22.45 1.74 -0.96
N ALA A 348 22.99 2.47 -1.94
CA ALA A 348 24.33 2.19 -2.45
C ALA A 348 25.43 2.40 -1.39
N ALA A 349 25.28 3.42 -0.53
CA ALA A 349 26.17 3.63 0.61
C ALA A 349 26.07 2.47 1.62
N ALA A 350 24.87 2.01 1.95
CA ALA A 350 24.67 0.85 2.83
C ALA A 350 25.33 -0.41 2.25
N ASN A 351 25.27 -0.61 0.93
CA ASN A 351 25.96 -1.70 0.26
C ASN A 351 27.50 -1.55 0.30
N LEU A 352 28.02 -0.33 0.07
CA LEU A 352 29.45 -0.02 0.18
C LEU A 352 30.00 -0.29 1.59
N ILE A 353 29.22 0.04 2.63
CA ILE A 353 29.55 -0.19 4.04
C ILE A 353 29.45 -1.69 4.41
N GLY A 354 28.80 -2.49 3.58
CA GLY A 354 28.61 -3.93 3.82
C GLY A 354 27.37 -4.26 4.69
N TRP A 355 26.44 -3.32 4.89
CA TRP A 355 25.22 -3.56 5.64
C TRP A 355 24.15 -4.30 4.84
N GLN A 356 24.11 -4.10 3.52
CA GLN A 356 23.23 -4.84 2.63
C GLN A 356 23.83 -6.20 2.32
N THR A 357 23.58 -7.15 3.19
CA THR A 357 23.90 -8.56 2.98
C THR A 357 22.75 -9.25 2.27
N ASN A 358 22.95 -10.52 1.82
CA ASN A 358 21.89 -11.33 1.18
C ASN A 358 20.61 -11.52 2.04
N ASN A 359 20.56 -10.96 3.25
CA ASN A 359 19.47 -11.13 4.20
C ASN A 359 18.66 -9.86 4.45
N VAL A 360 18.99 -8.71 3.83
CA VAL A 360 18.29 -7.44 4.03
C VAL A 360 17.87 -6.86 2.69
N ASP A 361 16.57 -6.77 2.48
CA ASP A 361 15.97 -6.10 1.31
C ASP A 361 15.70 -4.63 1.64
N LEU A 362 16.13 -3.72 0.74
CA LEU A 362 15.86 -2.29 0.83
C LEU A 362 14.95 -1.86 -0.34
N ASP A 363 13.77 -1.36 -0.03
CA ASP A 363 12.77 -0.97 -1.01
C ASP A 363 12.42 0.52 -0.89
N ALA A 364 12.48 1.26 -1.99
CA ALA A 364 11.89 2.58 -2.13
C ALA A 364 10.53 2.46 -2.85
N VAL A 365 9.45 2.60 -2.11
CA VAL A 365 8.09 2.63 -2.64
C VAL A 365 7.77 4.06 -3.05
N LEU A 366 8.16 4.40 -4.27
CA LEU A 366 8.01 5.73 -4.85
C LEU A 366 6.56 6.00 -5.23
N PHE A 367 6.12 7.25 -5.04
CA PHE A 367 4.81 7.71 -5.49
C PHE A 367 4.89 9.07 -6.20
N GLY A 368 3.99 9.26 -7.20
CA GLY A 368 3.88 10.49 -7.96
C GLY A 368 3.05 11.58 -7.25
N MET A 369 2.67 12.62 -7.97
CA MET A 369 1.93 13.77 -7.45
C MET A 369 0.41 13.59 -7.59
N VAL A 370 -0.34 14.25 -6.71
CA VAL A 370 -1.78 14.46 -6.87
C VAL A 370 -2.00 15.74 -7.67
N LEU A 371 -2.77 15.63 -8.74
CA LEU A 371 -3.10 16.73 -9.63
C LEU A 371 -4.55 17.17 -9.43
N GLY A 372 -4.81 18.43 -9.63
CA GLY A 372 -6.18 18.94 -9.81
C GLY A 372 -6.70 18.66 -11.22
N GLU A 373 -7.97 18.95 -11.45
CA GLU A 373 -8.64 18.75 -12.75
C GLU A 373 -7.98 19.55 -13.90
N ASN A 374 -7.25 20.62 -13.57
CA ASN A 374 -6.46 21.40 -14.52
C ASN A 374 -5.10 20.76 -14.89
N GLY A 375 -4.81 19.55 -14.40
CA GLY A 375 -3.56 18.83 -14.64
C GLY A 375 -2.33 19.40 -13.93
N LYS A 376 -2.50 20.40 -13.05
CA LYS A 376 -1.44 20.97 -12.21
C LYS A 376 -1.48 20.36 -10.79
N PRO A 377 -0.39 20.45 -10.01
CA PRO A 377 -0.43 20.01 -8.62
C PRO A 377 -1.64 20.57 -7.86
N TYR A 378 -2.32 19.73 -7.09
CA TYR A 378 -3.54 20.09 -6.39
C TYR A 378 -3.25 21.20 -5.35
N LYS A 379 -3.88 22.35 -5.53
CA LYS A 379 -3.65 23.55 -4.73
C LYS A 379 -4.96 24.25 -4.42
N THR A 380 -4.97 25.09 -3.38
CA THR A 380 -6.06 26.03 -3.10
C THR A 380 -6.25 27.02 -4.26
N ARG A 381 -7.37 27.73 -4.28
CA ARG A 381 -7.61 28.82 -5.24
C ARG A 381 -6.56 29.92 -5.17
N GLU A 382 -5.95 30.12 -4.00
CA GLU A 382 -4.88 31.09 -3.74
C GLU A 382 -3.49 30.56 -4.14
N GLY A 383 -3.38 29.35 -4.67
CA GLY A 383 -2.13 28.74 -5.13
C GLY A 383 -1.28 28.10 -4.03
N THR A 384 -1.78 28.02 -2.79
CA THR A 384 -1.13 27.35 -1.67
C THR A 384 -1.45 25.84 -1.66
N THR A 385 -0.66 25.05 -0.96
CA THR A 385 -0.92 23.62 -0.78
C THR A 385 -2.14 23.42 0.11
N VAL A 386 -3.06 22.52 -0.28
CA VAL A 386 -4.28 22.25 0.49
C VAL A 386 -3.93 21.51 1.79
N PRO A 387 -4.30 22.05 2.97
CA PRO A 387 -4.17 21.32 4.23
C PRO A 387 -4.97 20.00 4.20
N LEU A 388 -4.38 18.94 4.75
CA LEU A 388 -5.01 17.62 4.72
C LEU A 388 -6.32 17.58 5.52
N GLU A 389 -6.36 18.26 6.65
CA GLU A 389 -7.53 18.40 7.48
C GLU A 389 -8.73 19.02 6.72
N SER A 390 -8.47 20.09 5.95
CA SER A 390 -9.51 20.73 5.12
C SER A 390 -10.04 19.78 4.05
N LEU A 391 -9.15 18.98 3.44
CA LEU A 391 -9.54 17.97 2.45
C LEU A 391 -10.43 16.89 3.06
N ILE A 392 -10.08 16.40 4.25
CA ILE A 392 -10.87 15.39 4.99
C ILE A 392 -12.24 15.96 5.36
N THR A 393 -12.28 17.18 5.89
CA THR A 393 -13.54 17.84 6.29
C THR A 393 -14.46 18.02 5.08
N GLU A 394 -13.94 18.50 3.94
CA GLU A 394 -14.73 18.66 2.72
C GLU A 394 -15.25 17.31 2.19
N ALA A 395 -14.42 16.27 2.23
CA ALA A 395 -14.83 14.92 1.83
C ALA A 395 -15.99 14.40 2.70
N ILE A 396 -15.89 14.56 4.02
CA ILE A 396 -16.93 14.14 4.96
C ILE A 396 -18.21 14.94 4.73
N GLN A 397 -18.12 16.25 4.49
CA GLN A 397 -19.30 17.08 4.22
C GLN A 397 -20.02 16.62 2.95
N LYS A 398 -19.30 16.42 1.84
CA LYS A 398 -19.88 15.93 0.57
C LYS A 398 -20.52 14.54 0.70
N ALA A 399 -19.88 13.63 1.42
CA ALA A 399 -20.46 12.32 1.70
C ALA A 399 -21.69 12.41 2.60
N THR A 400 -21.70 13.34 3.57
CA THR A 400 -22.85 13.62 4.43
C THR A 400 -24.04 14.08 3.61
N ASP A 401 -23.84 15.02 2.69
CA ASP A 401 -24.89 15.56 1.83
C ASP A 401 -25.44 14.45 0.91
N MET A 402 -24.56 13.63 0.31
CA MET A 402 -24.96 12.50 -0.54
C MET A 402 -25.79 11.45 0.22
N VAL A 403 -25.39 11.08 1.44
CA VAL A 403 -26.14 10.10 2.25
C VAL A 403 -27.47 10.69 2.72
N ARG A 404 -27.52 11.97 3.10
CA ARG A 404 -28.72 12.67 3.53
C ARG A 404 -29.77 12.79 2.41
N GLU A 405 -29.34 13.05 1.19
CA GLU A 405 -30.24 13.09 0.03
C GLU A 405 -30.97 11.77 -0.19
N ARG A 406 -30.30 10.64 0.07
CA ARG A 406 -30.87 9.29 -0.10
C ARG A 406 -31.69 8.83 1.09
N HIS A 407 -31.31 9.28 2.28
CA HIS A 407 -31.89 8.87 3.56
C HIS A 407 -32.25 10.09 4.41
N PRO A 408 -33.24 10.92 3.98
CA PRO A 408 -33.58 12.16 4.68
C PRO A 408 -34.08 11.93 6.12
N ASP A 409 -34.61 10.73 6.39
CA ASP A 409 -35.17 10.36 7.71
C ASP A 409 -34.10 9.81 8.69
N TRP A 410 -32.83 9.68 8.29
CA TRP A 410 -31.82 9.18 9.22
C TRP A 410 -31.38 10.27 10.21
N SER A 411 -31.27 9.86 11.49
CA SER A 411 -30.70 10.73 12.51
C SER A 411 -29.22 11.02 12.22
N GLN A 412 -28.71 12.14 12.72
CA GLN A 412 -27.31 12.51 12.58
C GLN A 412 -26.36 11.45 13.18
N GLU A 413 -26.75 10.82 14.28
CA GLU A 413 -25.99 9.75 14.94
C GLU A 413 -25.79 8.53 14.04
N LYS A 414 -26.80 8.17 13.25
CA LYS A 414 -26.72 7.09 12.28
C LYS A 414 -25.97 7.49 11.01
N LEU A 415 -26.21 8.72 10.53
CA LEU A 415 -25.67 9.23 9.28
C LEU A 415 -24.16 9.51 9.37
N ALA A 416 -23.70 10.15 10.44
CA ALA A 416 -22.33 10.64 10.56
C ALA A 416 -21.23 9.55 10.41
N PRO A 417 -21.31 8.39 11.10
CA PRO A 417 -20.29 7.34 10.94
C PRO A 417 -20.29 6.75 9.54
N ILE A 418 -21.45 6.61 8.90
CA ILE A 418 -21.56 6.08 7.54
C ILE A 418 -20.94 7.07 6.53
N ALA A 419 -21.29 8.35 6.64
CA ALA A 419 -20.73 9.40 5.79
C ALA A 419 -19.19 9.49 5.95
N LYS A 420 -18.68 9.41 7.20
CA LYS A 420 -17.24 9.37 7.47
C LYS A 420 -16.59 8.16 6.79
N ALA A 421 -17.14 6.96 6.95
CA ALA A 421 -16.58 5.74 6.34
C ALA A 421 -16.57 5.79 4.80
N ILE A 422 -17.60 6.39 4.18
CA ILE A 422 -17.67 6.62 2.73
C ILE A 422 -16.61 7.63 2.29
N ALA A 423 -16.50 8.77 2.99
CA ALA A 423 -15.56 9.83 2.66
C ALA A 423 -14.10 9.36 2.74
N ILE A 424 -13.73 8.78 3.89
CA ILE A 424 -12.37 8.28 4.13
C ILE A 424 -12.05 7.11 3.19
N GLY A 425 -12.99 6.19 3.01
CA GLY A 425 -12.86 5.12 2.03
C GLY A 425 -12.62 5.65 0.62
N GLY A 426 -13.38 6.66 0.20
CA GLY A 426 -13.22 7.34 -1.08
C GLY A 426 -11.84 7.97 -1.25
N LEU A 427 -11.36 8.74 -0.26
CA LEU A 427 -10.03 9.36 -0.26
C LEU A 427 -8.92 8.32 -0.42
N LYS A 428 -8.96 7.24 0.38
CA LYS A 428 -7.96 6.18 0.32
C LYS A 428 -7.99 5.44 -1.01
N TYR A 429 -9.16 5.07 -1.46
CA TYR A 429 -9.31 4.29 -2.69
C TYR A 429 -8.97 5.08 -3.95
N ALA A 430 -9.28 6.38 -3.98
CA ALA A 430 -8.92 7.25 -5.10
C ALA A 430 -7.41 7.28 -5.35
N ASP A 431 -6.59 7.16 -4.31
CA ASP A 431 -5.14 7.03 -4.45
C ASP A 431 -4.73 5.58 -4.75
N LEU A 432 -5.12 4.64 -3.88
CA LEU A 432 -4.65 3.25 -3.91
C LEU A 432 -5.07 2.47 -5.16
N SER A 433 -6.13 2.89 -5.86
CA SER A 433 -6.58 2.28 -7.11
C SER A 433 -5.73 2.64 -8.33
N ASN A 434 -4.85 3.64 -8.21
CA ASN A 434 -3.93 4.04 -9.24
C ASN A 434 -2.56 3.36 -9.07
N ASP A 435 -1.83 3.18 -10.17
CA ASP A 435 -0.41 2.85 -10.09
C ASP A 435 0.31 3.99 -9.35
N ARG A 436 0.90 3.69 -8.19
CA ARG A 436 1.47 4.69 -7.28
C ARG A 436 2.52 5.59 -7.91
N ILE A 437 3.30 5.09 -8.88
CA ILE A 437 4.37 5.87 -9.55
C ILE A 437 3.77 6.97 -10.42
N LYS A 438 2.55 6.77 -10.92
CA LYS A 438 1.87 7.73 -11.78
C LYS A 438 1.26 8.86 -10.97
N ASN A 439 1.20 10.03 -11.59
CA ASN A 439 0.37 11.12 -11.12
C ASN A 439 -1.11 10.77 -11.36
N TYR A 440 -2.00 11.17 -10.46
CA TYR A 440 -3.44 11.01 -10.69
C TYR A 440 -4.20 12.32 -10.45
N VAL A 441 -5.32 12.46 -11.12
CA VAL A 441 -6.21 13.63 -10.97
C VAL A 441 -7.21 13.34 -9.87
N PHE A 442 -7.19 14.14 -8.82
CA PHE A 442 -8.14 14.06 -7.71
C PHE A 442 -9.44 14.79 -8.08
N SER A 443 -10.57 14.15 -7.82
CA SER A 443 -11.92 14.71 -7.97
C SER A 443 -12.86 14.11 -6.93
N PHE A 444 -13.53 14.97 -6.17
CA PHE A 444 -14.53 14.54 -5.19
C PHE A 444 -15.69 13.78 -5.84
N ASP A 445 -16.18 14.23 -6.98
CA ASP A 445 -17.31 13.61 -7.67
C ASP A 445 -16.98 12.18 -8.10
N ARG A 446 -15.76 11.97 -8.60
CA ARG A 446 -15.30 10.62 -8.99
C ARG A 446 -15.09 9.71 -7.78
N MET A 447 -14.49 10.19 -6.69
CA MET A 447 -14.17 9.33 -5.56
C MET A 447 -15.41 8.90 -4.77
N LEU A 448 -16.49 9.70 -4.80
CA LEU A 448 -17.75 9.42 -4.11
C LEU A 448 -18.79 8.74 -5.02
N ALA A 449 -18.48 8.53 -6.31
CA ALA A 449 -19.38 7.86 -7.24
C ALA A 449 -19.71 6.44 -6.76
N LEU A 450 -20.99 6.04 -6.91
CA LEU A 450 -21.48 4.72 -6.54
C LEU A 450 -21.37 3.69 -7.66
N ASP A 451 -20.79 4.09 -8.77
CA ASP A 451 -20.48 3.28 -9.93
C ASP A 451 -18.98 3.40 -10.27
N GLY A 452 -18.50 2.49 -11.12
CA GLY A 452 -17.09 2.46 -11.49
C GLY A 452 -16.16 1.91 -10.39
N ASN A 453 -14.87 2.15 -10.55
CA ASN A 453 -13.82 1.61 -9.66
C ASN A 453 -13.61 2.55 -8.45
N THR A 454 -14.53 2.53 -7.49
CA THR A 454 -14.58 3.42 -6.31
C THR A 454 -14.79 2.64 -5.01
N ALA A 455 -14.40 3.22 -3.87
CA ALA A 455 -14.70 2.60 -2.56
C ALA A 455 -16.21 2.50 -2.30
N PRO A 456 -17.04 3.54 -2.55
CA PRO A 456 -18.48 3.43 -2.36
C PRO A 456 -19.11 2.29 -3.17
N TYR A 457 -18.62 1.99 -4.38
CA TYR A 457 -19.08 0.84 -5.16
C TYR A 457 -18.80 -0.50 -4.45
N LEU A 458 -17.61 -0.65 -3.87
CA LEU A 458 -17.24 -1.86 -3.13
C LEU A 458 -18.00 -1.97 -1.80
N GLN A 459 -18.14 -0.85 -1.08
CA GLN A 459 -18.92 -0.78 0.14
C GLN A 459 -20.39 -1.14 -0.14
N ASN A 460 -20.97 -0.65 -1.24
CA ASN A 460 -22.33 -0.98 -1.66
C ASN A 460 -22.48 -2.47 -1.99
N ALA A 461 -21.49 -3.11 -2.63
CA ALA A 461 -21.52 -4.56 -2.86
C ALA A 461 -21.58 -5.35 -1.54
N TYR A 462 -20.80 -4.93 -0.54
CA TYR A 462 -20.85 -5.51 0.81
C TYR A 462 -22.20 -5.26 1.49
N VAL A 463 -22.71 -4.01 1.49
CA VAL A 463 -24.02 -3.64 2.06
C VAL A 463 -25.16 -4.45 1.44
N ARG A 464 -25.10 -4.71 0.13
CA ARG A 464 -26.10 -5.53 -0.57
C ARG A 464 -26.15 -6.94 -0.02
N ILE A 465 -25.02 -7.57 0.26
CA ILE A 465 -24.95 -8.89 0.88
C ILE A 465 -25.54 -8.83 2.29
N GLN A 466 -25.16 -7.87 3.10
CA GLN A 466 -25.72 -7.68 4.44
C GLN A 466 -27.24 -7.46 4.41
N SER A 467 -27.76 -6.74 3.41
CA SER A 467 -29.21 -6.55 3.23
C SER A 467 -29.94 -7.85 2.89
N ILE A 468 -29.34 -8.73 2.10
CA ILE A 468 -29.90 -10.05 1.80
C ILE A 468 -30.00 -10.89 3.08
N LEU A 469 -28.97 -10.89 3.90
CA LEU A 469 -28.92 -11.63 5.16
C LEU A 469 -29.96 -11.12 6.16
N ARG A 470 -30.11 -9.81 6.30
CA ARG A 470 -31.16 -9.21 7.13
C ARG A 470 -32.57 -9.61 6.65
N LYS A 471 -32.82 -9.61 5.34
CA LYS A 471 -34.12 -10.05 4.77
C LYS A 471 -34.36 -11.55 4.94
N ALA A 472 -33.29 -12.34 5.05
CA ALA A 472 -33.37 -13.78 5.30
C ALA A 472 -33.50 -14.12 6.78
N ASP A 473 -33.35 -13.12 7.67
CA ASP A 473 -33.25 -13.28 9.13
C ASP A 473 -32.12 -14.26 9.53
N LEU A 474 -30.96 -14.12 8.89
CA LEU A 474 -29.79 -14.97 9.10
C LEU A 474 -28.56 -14.14 9.48
N SER A 475 -27.79 -14.65 10.43
CA SER A 475 -26.43 -14.19 10.70
C SER A 475 -25.46 -14.62 9.59
N LEU A 476 -24.29 -13.99 9.51
CA LEU A 476 -23.22 -14.42 8.61
C LEU A 476 -22.83 -15.90 8.83
N LEU A 477 -22.78 -16.34 10.09
CA LEU A 477 -22.42 -17.70 10.44
C LEU A 477 -23.46 -18.72 9.94
N GLU A 478 -24.75 -18.46 10.18
CA GLU A 478 -25.83 -19.33 9.72
C GLU A 478 -25.89 -19.38 8.19
N ALA A 479 -25.80 -18.24 7.52
CA ALA A 479 -25.80 -18.16 6.06
C ALA A 479 -24.58 -18.84 5.41
N SER A 480 -23.44 -18.88 6.12
CA SER A 480 -22.24 -19.57 5.66
C SER A 480 -22.23 -21.09 5.89
N SER A 481 -23.22 -21.65 6.59
CA SER A 481 -23.25 -23.09 6.94
C SER A 481 -23.52 -23.98 5.73
N GLY A 482 -24.19 -23.48 4.69
CA GLY A 482 -24.52 -24.21 3.50
C GLY A 482 -23.28 -24.63 2.67
N LYS A 483 -23.35 -25.81 2.04
CA LYS A 483 -22.30 -26.23 1.12
C LYS A 483 -22.44 -25.49 -0.21
N ILE A 484 -21.36 -24.88 -0.68
CA ILE A 484 -21.32 -24.22 -2.00
C ILE A 484 -21.29 -25.32 -3.08
N VAL A 485 -22.20 -25.24 -4.06
CA VAL A 485 -22.31 -26.10 -5.22
C VAL A 485 -22.53 -25.21 -6.46
N ILE A 486 -21.58 -25.21 -7.37
CA ILE A 486 -21.59 -24.39 -8.59
C ILE A 486 -22.49 -25.02 -9.66
N GLN A 487 -23.44 -24.25 -10.19
CA GLN A 487 -24.44 -24.75 -11.14
C GLN A 487 -24.45 -24.00 -12.47
N SER A 488 -24.11 -22.72 -12.50
CA SER A 488 -24.17 -21.86 -13.69
C SER A 488 -22.79 -21.33 -14.08
N ASP A 489 -22.68 -20.84 -15.32
CA ASP A 489 -21.43 -20.23 -15.82
C ASP A 489 -21.10 -18.93 -15.09
N ILE A 490 -22.12 -18.15 -14.67
CA ILE A 490 -21.93 -16.94 -13.86
C ILE A 490 -21.32 -17.31 -12.48
N GLU A 491 -21.79 -18.41 -11.89
CA GLU A 491 -21.20 -18.92 -10.64
C GLU A 491 -19.76 -19.43 -10.86
N ILE A 492 -19.44 -20.03 -12.01
CA ILE A 492 -18.07 -20.44 -12.37
C ILE A 492 -17.16 -19.23 -12.44
N ASP A 493 -17.58 -18.15 -13.10
CA ASP A 493 -16.76 -16.93 -13.23
C ASP A 493 -16.45 -16.31 -11.86
N LEU A 494 -17.46 -16.20 -11.00
CA LEU A 494 -17.30 -15.72 -9.63
C LEU A 494 -16.38 -16.66 -8.82
N ALA A 495 -16.60 -17.97 -8.90
CA ALA A 495 -15.81 -18.99 -8.22
C ALA A 495 -14.33 -18.95 -8.61
N CYS A 496 -14.04 -18.90 -9.91
CA CYS A 496 -12.68 -18.81 -10.44
C CYS A 496 -11.97 -17.54 -9.97
N HIS A 497 -12.70 -16.42 -9.87
CA HIS A 497 -12.13 -15.16 -9.37
C HIS A 497 -11.85 -15.23 -7.86
N ILE A 498 -12.80 -15.73 -7.06
CA ILE A 498 -12.63 -15.96 -5.63
C ILE A 498 -11.43 -16.86 -5.33
N ALA A 499 -11.29 -17.97 -6.04
CA ALA A 499 -10.21 -18.93 -5.83
C ALA A 499 -8.79 -18.35 -6.10
N GLN A 500 -8.68 -17.20 -6.75
CA GLN A 500 -7.41 -16.51 -7.00
C GLN A 500 -6.99 -15.57 -5.87
N PHE A 501 -7.86 -15.28 -4.89
CA PHE A 501 -7.56 -14.33 -3.82
C PHE A 501 -6.22 -14.59 -3.13
N PRO A 502 -5.90 -15.82 -2.68
CA PRO A 502 -4.62 -16.06 -2.02
C PRO A 502 -3.41 -15.76 -2.90
N LYS A 503 -3.47 -16.14 -4.18
CA LYS A 503 -2.39 -15.87 -5.13
C LYS A 503 -2.17 -14.37 -5.33
N GLU A 504 -3.26 -13.60 -5.50
CA GLU A 504 -3.16 -12.15 -5.70
C GLU A 504 -2.57 -11.46 -4.47
N ILE A 505 -2.98 -11.84 -3.27
CA ILE A 505 -2.42 -11.28 -2.02
C ILE A 505 -0.91 -11.51 -1.95
N PHE A 506 -0.42 -12.73 -2.23
CA PHE A 506 1.03 -13.00 -2.21
C PHE A 506 1.79 -12.27 -3.33
N ALA A 507 1.20 -12.16 -4.53
CA ALA A 507 1.81 -11.40 -5.61
C ALA A 507 1.89 -9.89 -5.28
N ILE A 508 0.90 -9.35 -4.55
CA ILE A 508 0.91 -7.95 -4.10
C ILE A 508 1.91 -7.77 -2.95
N ARG A 509 2.04 -8.75 -2.03
CA ARG A 509 3.07 -8.73 -0.97
C ARG A 509 4.49 -8.56 -1.53
N GLU A 510 4.81 -9.24 -2.64
CA GLU A 510 6.12 -9.14 -3.28
C GLU A 510 6.30 -7.82 -4.05
N SER A 511 5.27 -7.40 -4.80
CA SER A 511 5.35 -6.21 -5.67
C SER A 511 5.00 -4.90 -4.96
N LEU A 512 4.35 -4.96 -3.81
CA LEU A 512 3.77 -3.81 -3.08
C LEU A 512 2.83 -2.96 -3.95
N ALA A 513 2.23 -3.55 -5.00
CA ALA A 513 1.39 -2.89 -5.98
C ALA A 513 -0.10 -2.94 -5.57
N LEU A 514 -0.50 -2.09 -4.62
CA LEU A 514 -1.83 -2.08 -4.00
C LEU A 514 -2.98 -1.87 -4.99
N HIS A 515 -2.75 -1.16 -6.11
CA HIS A 515 -3.75 -0.99 -7.16
C HIS A 515 -4.25 -2.33 -7.74
N ARG A 516 -3.45 -3.39 -7.68
CA ARG A 516 -3.87 -4.73 -8.09
C ARG A 516 -4.95 -5.29 -7.16
N LEU A 517 -4.85 -5.03 -5.85
CA LEU A 517 -5.90 -5.40 -4.91
C LEU A 517 -7.19 -4.64 -5.20
N CYS A 518 -7.10 -3.33 -5.46
CA CYS A 518 -8.26 -2.53 -5.85
C CYS A 518 -8.95 -3.09 -7.11
N HIS A 519 -8.18 -3.43 -8.15
CA HIS A 519 -8.72 -4.04 -9.37
C HIS A 519 -9.35 -5.42 -9.12
N TYR A 520 -8.70 -6.24 -8.27
CA TYR A 520 -9.23 -7.54 -7.87
C TYR A 520 -10.60 -7.39 -7.18
N LEU A 521 -10.71 -6.48 -6.21
CA LEU A 521 -11.95 -6.24 -5.45
C LEU A 521 -13.05 -5.65 -6.34
N TYR A 522 -12.70 -4.72 -7.24
CA TYR A 522 -13.65 -4.18 -8.20
C TYR A 522 -14.22 -5.27 -9.13
N LYS A 523 -13.36 -6.15 -9.66
CA LYS A 523 -13.82 -7.26 -10.49
C LYS A 523 -14.68 -8.23 -9.68
N LEU A 524 -14.31 -8.53 -8.43
CA LEU A 524 -15.10 -9.36 -7.52
C LEU A 524 -16.50 -8.80 -7.31
N ALA A 525 -16.60 -7.50 -6.99
CA ALA A 525 -17.89 -6.84 -6.81
C ALA A 525 -18.72 -6.84 -8.09
N SER A 526 -18.10 -6.61 -9.25
CA SER A 526 -18.78 -6.66 -10.55
C SER A 526 -19.34 -8.05 -10.88
N LEU A 527 -18.55 -9.12 -10.64
CA LEU A 527 -19.01 -10.51 -10.83
C LEU A 527 -20.13 -10.87 -9.84
N TYR A 528 -20.02 -10.40 -8.60
CA TYR A 528 -21.06 -10.60 -7.61
C TYR A 528 -22.37 -9.89 -7.99
N HIS A 529 -22.32 -8.66 -8.54
CA HIS A 529 -23.51 -7.98 -9.02
C HIS A 529 -24.20 -8.76 -10.14
N GLN A 530 -23.44 -9.30 -11.12
CA GLN A 530 -23.99 -10.16 -12.16
C GLN A 530 -24.63 -11.43 -11.59
N PHE A 531 -23.95 -12.09 -10.63
CA PHE A 531 -24.49 -13.25 -9.93
C PHE A 531 -25.81 -12.94 -9.23
N TYR A 532 -25.87 -11.80 -8.48
CA TYR A 532 -27.05 -11.37 -7.76
C TYR A 532 -28.24 -11.06 -8.69
N GLU A 533 -28.00 -10.44 -9.83
CA GLU A 533 -29.05 -10.05 -10.80
C GLU A 533 -29.68 -11.26 -11.50
N HIS A 534 -28.90 -12.30 -11.74
CA HIS A 534 -29.37 -13.46 -12.51
C HIS A 534 -29.83 -14.63 -11.65
N HIS A 535 -29.57 -14.61 -10.35
CA HIS A 535 -29.92 -15.73 -9.48
C HIS A 535 -30.83 -15.27 -8.34
N PRO A 536 -32.05 -15.80 -8.22
CA PRO A 536 -32.89 -15.55 -7.06
C PRO A 536 -32.22 -16.07 -5.79
N MET A 537 -32.09 -15.18 -4.77
CA MET A 537 -31.43 -15.55 -3.51
C MET A 537 -32.42 -16.17 -2.51
N LEU A 538 -33.51 -15.46 -2.21
CA LEU A 538 -34.41 -15.83 -1.12
C LEU A 538 -35.57 -16.75 -1.56
N SER A 539 -35.95 -16.66 -2.84
CA SER A 539 -37.04 -17.46 -3.43
C SER A 539 -36.56 -18.74 -4.12
N ALA A 540 -35.25 -19.05 -4.05
CA ALA A 540 -34.71 -20.30 -4.59
C ALA A 540 -35.09 -21.51 -3.73
N GLU A 541 -35.03 -22.72 -4.32
CA GLU A 541 -35.15 -23.99 -3.60
C GLU A 541 -34.14 -24.03 -2.41
N PRO A 542 -34.49 -24.71 -1.30
CA PRO A 542 -33.69 -24.64 -0.06
C PRO A 542 -32.20 -24.96 -0.25
N LYS A 543 -31.86 -25.93 -1.10
CA LYS A 543 -30.47 -26.33 -1.38
C LYS A 543 -29.72 -25.24 -2.14
N ASP A 544 -30.34 -24.65 -3.15
CA ASP A 544 -29.74 -23.61 -3.98
C ASP A 544 -29.64 -22.29 -3.19
N LYS A 545 -30.66 -21.96 -2.39
CA LYS A 545 -30.63 -20.86 -1.45
C LYS A 545 -29.44 -20.96 -0.51
N ALA A 546 -29.23 -22.11 0.13
CA ALA A 546 -28.12 -22.33 1.07
C ALA A 546 -26.76 -22.18 0.37
N SER A 547 -26.60 -22.73 -0.84
CA SER A 547 -25.38 -22.60 -1.63
C SER A 547 -25.10 -21.13 -2.01
N ARG A 548 -26.09 -20.42 -2.55
CA ARG A 548 -25.96 -19.03 -2.99
C ARG A 548 -25.69 -18.06 -1.84
N LEU A 549 -26.33 -18.27 -0.69
CA LEU A 549 -26.05 -17.48 0.51
C LEU A 549 -24.62 -17.71 1.00
N SER A 550 -24.15 -18.97 1.02
CA SER A 550 -22.76 -19.27 1.41
C SER A 550 -21.74 -18.65 0.45
N LEU A 551 -22.00 -18.66 -0.86
CA LEU A 551 -21.15 -17.99 -1.86
C LEU A 551 -21.17 -16.47 -1.68
N SER A 552 -22.33 -15.89 -1.33
CA SER A 552 -22.45 -14.46 -1.02
C SER A 552 -21.65 -14.08 0.24
N VAL A 553 -21.72 -14.89 1.30
CA VAL A 553 -20.95 -14.64 2.53
C VAL A 553 -19.45 -14.77 2.27
N LEU A 554 -19.01 -15.76 1.50
CA LEU A 554 -17.59 -15.87 1.11
C LEU A 554 -17.12 -14.63 0.33
N THR A 555 -17.95 -14.15 -0.59
CA THR A 555 -17.67 -12.89 -1.32
C THR A 555 -17.58 -11.69 -0.38
N ALA A 556 -18.50 -11.56 0.58
CA ALA A 556 -18.48 -10.50 1.58
C ALA A 556 -17.21 -10.53 2.44
N ASN A 557 -16.79 -11.73 2.87
CA ASN A 557 -15.58 -11.90 3.66
C ASN A 557 -14.32 -11.47 2.89
N ILE A 558 -14.23 -11.78 1.60
CA ILE A 558 -13.11 -11.36 0.76
C ILE A 558 -13.14 -9.84 0.52
N LEU A 559 -14.31 -9.26 0.24
CA LEU A 559 -14.45 -7.80 0.11
C LEU A 559 -14.04 -7.10 1.40
N LYS A 560 -14.54 -7.55 2.55
CA LYS A 560 -14.20 -7.00 3.87
C LYS A 560 -12.70 -7.10 4.13
N GLN A 561 -12.11 -8.27 3.92
CA GLN A 561 -10.67 -8.46 4.15
C GLN A 561 -9.83 -7.59 3.23
N GLY A 562 -10.17 -7.53 1.94
CA GLY A 562 -9.47 -6.68 0.98
C GLY A 562 -9.57 -5.19 1.32
N LEU A 563 -10.75 -4.70 1.69
CA LEU A 563 -10.96 -3.32 2.15
C LEU A 563 -10.20 -3.05 3.46
N THR A 564 -10.18 -3.99 4.41
CA THR A 564 -9.39 -3.88 5.65
C THR A 564 -7.88 -3.75 5.36
N ILE A 565 -7.35 -4.48 4.39
CA ILE A 565 -5.94 -4.34 3.96
C ILE A 565 -5.69 -2.93 3.39
N LEU A 566 -6.65 -2.37 2.66
CA LEU A 566 -6.56 -1.00 2.14
C LEU A 566 -6.84 0.08 3.22
N GLY A 567 -7.12 -0.33 4.47
CA GLY A 567 -7.50 0.58 5.55
C GLY A 567 -8.85 1.24 5.34
N ILE A 568 -9.76 0.61 4.59
CA ILE A 568 -11.09 1.11 4.26
C ILE A 568 -12.12 0.34 5.08
N GLU A 569 -12.98 1.07 5.77
CA GLU A 569 -14.03 0.51 6.59
C GLU A 569 -15.20 0.00 5.75
N THR A 570 -15.75 -1.17 6.11
CA THR A 570 -17.03 -1.65 5.58
C THR A 570 -18.18 -1.09 6.40
N ILE A 571 -19.31 -0.84 5.76
CA ILE A 571 -20.53 -0.31 6.39
C ILE A 571 -21.66 -1.31 6.20
N ASP A 572 -22.61 -1.32 7.13
CA ASP A 572 -23.76 -2.25 7.07
C ASP A 572 -24.97 -1.66 6.33
N PHE A 573 -24.99 -0.35 6.15
CA PHE A 573 -26.07 0.40 5.49
C PHE A 573 -25.48 1.47 4.57
N MET A 574 -26.20 1.71 3.46
CA MET A 574 -25.85 2.78 2.51
C MET A 574 -27.07 3.28 1.75
#